data_c1eb71942f04dc142aae63a644498b29
#
_entry.id   c1eb71942f04dc142aae63a644498b29
#
_cell.length_a   1.000
_cell.length_b   1.000
_cell.length_c   1.000
_cell.angle_alpha   90.00
_cell.angle_beta   90.00
_cell.angle_gamma   90.00
#
_symmetry.space_group_name_H-M   'P 1'
#
loop_
_entity.id
_entity.type
_entity.pdbx_description
1 polymer ?
#
loop_
_entity_poly.entity_id
_entity_poly.type
_entity_poly.pdbx_seq_one_letter_code
_entity_poly.pdbx_strand_id
1 'polypeptide(L)'
;GRAVAVHTRRARDSKAAWRIFAPLCHEVADQHDLHAEEGREVIELKAESIGKDDALRELQEQTHARIIVMCGDDLGDVSAFGVVDEWIRHGGSGARVVSYSAEQPQLASHADILCDGPEGVAAFLDEIARRVATTSE
;
A
#
# COMPACT_ATOMS: atom_id res chain seq x y z
N GLY A 1 -17.23 -9.21 2.61
CA GLY A 1 -16.25 -8.18 2.94
C GLY A 1 -15.22 -8.74 3.89
N ARG A 2 -13.96 -8.38 3.68
CA ARG A 2 -12.84 -8.87 4.51
C ARG A 2 -12.40 -7.84 5.56
N ALA A 3 -12.97 -6.65 5.53
CA ALA A 3 -12.69 -5.57 6.48
C ALA A 3 -13.92 -4.72 6.74
N VAL A 4 -13.97 -4.11 7.93
CA VAL A 4 -14.97 -3.12 8.34
C VAL A 4 -14.22 -1.90 8.85
N ALA A 5 -14.56 -0.70 8.37
CA ALA A 5 -13.95 0.54 8.81
C ALA A 5 -14.96 1.41 9.59
N VAL A 6 -14.53 1.90 10.74
CA VAL A 6 -15.28 2.87 11.55
C VAL A 6 -14.61 4.23 11.40
N HIS A 7 -15.30 5.16 10.74
CA HIS A 7 -14.82 6.53 10.52
C HIS A 7 -15.46 7.49 11.51
N THR A 8 -14.66 8.25 12.25
CA THR A 8 -15.15 9.28 13.18
C THR A 8 -15.06 10.69 12.61
N ARG A 9 -14.38 10.88 11.47
CA ARG A 9 -14.14 12.20 10.82
C ARG A 9 -15.43 13.01 10.59
N ARG A 10 -16.55 12.32 10.33
CA ARG A 10 -17.85 12.97 10.05
C ARG A 10 -18.72 13.18 11.28
N ALA A 11 -18.27 12.77 12.46
CA ALA A 11 -18.99 13.02 13.69
C ALA A 11 -18.91 14.52 14.07
N ARG A 12 -19.97 15.01 14.74
CA ARG A 12 -20.03 16.40 15.21
C ARG A 12 -18.84 16.78 16.10
N ASP A 13 -18.34 15.82 16.89
CA ASP A 13 -17.09 15.88 17.63
C ASP A 13 -16.30 14.60 17.34
N SER A 14 -15.40 14.67 16.37
CA SER A 14 -14.61 13.53 15.92
C SER A 14 -13.71 12.96 17.00
N LYS A 15 -13.16 13.83 17.88
CA LYS A 15 -12.29 13.40 18.97
C LYS A 15 -13.05 12.70 20.09
N ALA A 16 -14.26 13.19 20.42
CA ALA A 16 -15.11 12.51 21.40
C ALA A 16 -15.59 11.16 20.84
N ALA A 17 -16.00 11.11 19.57
CA ALA A 17 -16.36 9.87 18.90
C ALA A 17 -15.20 8.87 18.89
N TRP A 18 -13.98 9.31 18.57
CA TRP A 18 -12.79 8.45 18.57
C TRP A 18 -12.55 7.80 19.94
N ARG A 19 -12.59 8.60 21.02
CA ARG A 19 -12.39 8.09 22.38
C ARG A 19 -13.40 7.03 22.81
N ILE A 20 -14.60 7.05 22.22
CA ILE A 20 -15.66 6.08 22.51
C ILE A 20 -15.49 4.84 21.61
N PHE A 21 -15.29 5.02 20.32
CA PHE A 21 -15.36 3.92 19.36
C PHE A 21 -14.05 3.15 19.21
N ALA A 22 -12.88 3.80 19.36
CA ALA A 22 -11.62 3.08 19.20
C ALA A 22 -11.46 1.93 20.22
N PRO A 23 -11.69 2.12 21.54
CA PRO A 23 -11.63 1.01 22.50
C PRO A 23 -12.64 -0.12 22.19
N LEU A 24 -13.86 0.23 21.74
CA LEU A 24 -14.86 -0.77 21.38
C LEU A 24 -14.45 -1.56 20.14
N CYS A 25 -13.81 -0.93 19.16
CA CYS A 25 -13.28 -1.63 18.00
C CYS A 25 -12.16 -2.61 18.39
N HIS A 26 -11.27 -2.24 19.29
CA HIS A 26 -10.24 -3.16 19.81
C HIS A 26 -10.88 -4.34 20.54
N GLU A 27 -11.87 -4.09 21.41
CA GLU A 27 -12.59 -5.15 22.12
C GLU A 27 -13.25 -6.13 21.14
N VAL A 28 -13.90 -5.62 20.08
CA VAL A 28 -14.49 -6.46 19.03
C VAL A 28 -13.42 -7.23 18.26
N ALA A 29 -12.28 -6.62 17.97
CA ALA A 29 -11.17 -7.28 17.31
C ALA A 29 -10.66 -8.46 18.12
N ASP A 30 -10.42 -8.25 19.42
CA ASP A 30 -9.95 -9.30 20.34
C ASP A 30 -10.97 -10.46 20.48
N GLN A 31 -12.27 -10.12 20.54
CA GLN A 31 -13.33 -11.14 20.67
C GLN A 31 -13.52 -12.01 19.43
N HIS A 32 -13.15 -11.51 18.26
CA HIS A 32 -13.40 -12.16 16.97
C HIS A 32 -12.14 -12.52 16.19
N ASP A 33 -10.98 -12.49 16.83
CA ASP A 33 -9.67 -12.76 16.21
C ASP A 33 -9.44 -11.91 14.94
N LEU A 34 -9.77 -10.61 15.08
CA LEU A 34 -9.57 -9.62 14.01
C LEU A 34 -8.35 -8.75 14.34
N HIS A 35 -7.74 -8.22 13.30
CA HIS A 35 -6.69 -7.22 13.43
C HIS A 35 -7.31 -5.81 13.37
N ALA A 36 -7.03 -4.97 14.39
CA ALA A 36 -7.47 -3.58 14.42
C ALA A 36 -6.32 -2.67 13.96
N GLU A 37 -6.52 -1.96 12.86
CA GLU A 37 -5.56 -0.99 12.32
C GLU A 37 -6.08 0.42 12.46
N GLU A 38 -5.34 1.25 13.23
CA GLU A 38 -5.69 2.64 13.47
C GLU A 38 -5.09 3.56 12.40
N GLY A 39 -5.95 4.38 11.79
CA GLY A 39 -5.57 5.48 10.91
C GLY A 39 -6.04 6.83 11.47
N ARG A 40 -5.94 7.87 10.67
CA ARG A 40 -6.39 9.21 11.07
C ARG A 40 -7.92 9.28 11.10
N GLU A 41 -8.50 9.20 12.31
CA GLU A 41 -9.95 9.23 12.55
C GLU A 41 -10.70 8.08 11.86
N VAL A 42 -10.03 6.95 11.67
CA VAL A 42 -10.57 5.69 11.16
C VAL A 42 -9.90 4.52 11.87
N ILE A 43 -10.66 3.49 12.18
CA ILE A 43 -10.14 2.20 12.63
C ILE A 43 -10.72 1.11 11.73
N GLU A 44 -9.86 0.26 11.18
CA GLU A 44 -10.25 -0.86 10.35
C GLU A 44 -10.09 -2.16 11.12
N LEU A 45 -11.13 -3.00 11.08
CA LEU A 45 -11.12 -4.37 11.60
C LEU A 45 -11.00 -5.32 10.42
N LYS A 46 -9.93 -6.13 10.39
CA LYS A 46 -9.59 -7.04 9.30
C LYS A 46 -9.53 -8.48 9.83
N ALA A 47 -10.02 -9.44 9.05
CA ALA A 47 -9.94 -10.87 9.40
C ALA A 47 -8.50 -11.42 9.35
N GLU A 48 -7.62 -10.77 8.58
CA GLU A 48 -6.20 -11.09 8.44
C GLU A 48 -5.44 -9.80 8.21
N SER A 49 -4.27 -9.67 8.79
CA SER A 49 -3.33 -8.59 8.46
C SER A 49 -2.52 -8.98 7.22
N ILE A 50 -3.17 -9.04 6.06
CA ILE A 50 -2.44 -9.20 4.79
C ILE A 50 -1.79 -7.86 4.50
N GLY A 51 -0.48 -7.79 4.67
CA GLY A 51 0.32 -6.64 4.29
C GLY A 51 0.37 -6.46 2.77
N LYS A 52 0.78 -5.27 2.31
CA LYS A 52 1.02 -5.03 0.88
C LYS A 52 2.16 -5.91 0.35
N ASP A 53 3.11 -6.25 1.19
CA ASP A 53 4.19 -7.21 0.93
C ASP A 53 3.68 -8.64 0.71
N ASP A 54 2.79 -9.14 1.58
CA ASP A 54 2.20 -10.47 1.42
C ASP A 54 1.35 -10.54 0.14
N ALA A 55 0.54 -9.50 -0.11
CA ALA A 55 -0.26 -9.43 -1.33
C ALA A 55 0.61 -9.40 -2.59
N LEU A 56 1.76 -8.70 -2.56
CA LEU A 56 2.68 -8.65 -3.69
C LEU A 56 3.38 -9.99 -3.92
N ARG A 57 3.77 -10.71 -2.85
CA ARG A 57 4.35 -12.06 -2.94
C ARG A 57 3.34 -13.04 -3.53
N GLU A 58 2.11 -13.04 -3.02
CA GLU A 58 1.04 -13.89 -3.54
C GLU A 58 0.76 -13.62 -5.02
N LEU A 59 0.66 -12.35 -5.40
CA LEU A 59 0.45 -11.96 -6.80
C LEU A 59 1.60 -12.42 -7.72
N GLN A 60 2.84 -12.28 -7.27
CA GLN A 60 4.02 -12.73 -8.00
C GLN A 60 4.03 -14.25 -8.20
N GLU A 61 3.68 -15.01 -7.16
CA GLU A 61 3.56 -16.47 -7.23
C GLU A 61 2.45 -16.91 -8.19
N GLN A 62 1.28 -16.27 -8.12
CA GLN A 62 0.14 -16.61 -8.98
C GLN A 62 0.38 -16.28 -10.45
N THR A 63 1.07 -15.19 -10.74
CA THR A 63 1.29 -14.70 -12.12
C THR A 63 2.59 -15.20 -12.72
N HIS A 64 3.51 -15.74 -11.92
CA HIS A 64 4.89 -16.07 -12.31
C HIS A 64 5.59 -14.88 -12.99
N ALA A 65 5.28 -13.67 -12.52
CA ALA A 65 5.82 -12.44 -13.07
C ALA A 65 7.35 -12.42 -12.96
N ARG A 66 8.02 -12.05 -14.05
CA ARG A 66 9.49 -11.91 -14.10
C ARG A 66 9.96 -10.49 -13.84
N ILE A 67 9.03 -9.55 -13.96
CA ILE A 67 9.27 -8.12 -13.73
C ILE A 67 8.23 -7.64 -12.74
N ILE A 68 8.66 -6.99 -11.67
CA ILE A 68 7.80 -6.43 -10.63
C ILE A 68 8.03 -4.92 -10.56
N VAL A 69 6.97 -4.15 -10.75
CA VAL A 69 6.98 -2.70 -10.51
C VAL A 69 5.98 -2.41 -9.40
N MET A 70 6.46 -1.86 -8.30
CA MET A 70 5.62 -1.42 -7.17
C MET A 70 5.60 0.10 -7.12
N CYS A 71 4.39 0.68 -7.18
CA CYS A 71 4.19 2.11 -6.99
C CYS A 71 3.62 2.37 -5.59
N GLY A 72 4.10 3.40 -4.92
CA GLY A 72 3.64 3.77 -3.58
C GLY A 72 3.82 5.25 -3.28
N ASP A 73 3.07 5.77 -2.30
CA ASP A 73 3.05 7.17 -1.90
C ASP A 73 3.15 7.39 -0.38
N ASP A 74 3.10 6.30 0.41
CA ASP A 74 3.18 6.38 1.87
C ASP A 74 4.16 5.36 2.49
N LEU A 75 4.41 5.51 3.80
CA LEU A 75 5.32 4.62 4.54
C LEU A 75 4.77 3.18 4.65
N GLY A 76 3.48 2.97 4.49
CA GLY A 76 2.88 1.64 4.44
C GLY A 76 3.27 0.84 3.20
N ASP A 77 3.83 1.49 2.16
CA ASP A 77 4.31 0.83 0.94
C ASP A 77 5.76 0.30 1.08
N VAL A 78 6.49 0.71 2.12
CA VAL A 78 7.91 0.35 2.30
C VAL A 78 8.10 -1.16 2.44
N SER A 79 7.16 -1.87 3.09
CA SER A 79 7.22 -3.33 3.18
C SER A 79 7.15 -3.99 1.80
N ALA A 80 6.27 -3.54 0.92
CA ALA A 80 6.16 -4.02 -0.45
C ALA A 80 7.36 -3.63 -1.32
N PHE A 81 7.98 -2.46 -1.11
CA PHE A 81 9.26 -2.13 -1.74
C PHE A 81 10.36 -3.12 -1.34
N GLY A 82 10.34 -3.61 -0.08
CA GLY A 82 11.25 -4.66 0.38
C GLY A 82 11.12 -5.97 -0.41
N VAL A 83 9.91 -6.32 -0.84
CA VAL A 83 9.69 -7.49 -1.71
C VAL A 83 10.33 -7.31 -3.08
N VAL A 84 10.23 -6.11 -3.67
CA VAL A 84 10.89 -5.79 -4.95
C VAL A 84 12.41 -5.89 -4.81
N ASP A 85 12.98 -5.35 -3.72
CA ASP A 85 14.41 -5.47 -3.44
C ASP A 85 14.89 -6.92 -3.33
N GLU A 86 14.14 -7.74 -2.61
CA GLU A 86 14.42 -9.15 -2.46
C GLU A 86 14.38 -9.87 -3.81
N TRP A 87 13.38 -9.58 -4.63
CA TRP A 87 13.22 -10.12 -5.96
C TRP A 87 14.42 -9.79 -6.86
N ILE A 88 14.86 -8.53 -6.88
CA ILE A 88 16.03 -8.09 -7.65
C ILE A 88 17.31 -8.79 -7.17
N ARG A 89 17.50 -8.90 -5.85
CA ARG A 89 18.66 -9.61 -5.30
C ARG A 89 18.73 -11.09 -5.67
N HIS A 90 17.58 -11.71 -5.96
CA HIS A 90 17.51 -13.10 -6.42
C HIS A 90 17.53 -13.24 -7.96
N GLY A 91 17.89 -12.19 -8.68
CA GLY A 91 18.07 -12.21 -10.13
C GLY A 91 16.81 -11.87 -10.94
N GLY A 92 15.73 -11.46 -10.29
CA GLY A 92 14.56 -10.90 -10.95
C GLY A 92 14.80 -9.47 -11.43
N SER A 93 13.84 -8.92 -12.16
CA SER A 93 13.84 -7.52 -12.60
C SER A 93 12.69 -6.76 -11.96
N GLY A 94 12.90 -5.49 -11.63
CA GLY A 94 11.84 -4.68 -11.02
C GLY A 94 12.25 -3.24 -10.77
N ALA A 95 11.30 -2.45 -10.28
CA ALA A 95 11.53 -1.08 -9.86
C ALA A 95 10.55 -0.66 -8.75
N ARG A 96 11.04 0.16 -7.83
CA ARG A 96 10.26 0.86 -6.82
C ARG A 96 9.99 2.27 -7.33
N VAL A 97 8.73 2.58 -7.53
CA VAL A 97 8.27 3.86 -8.04
C VAL A 97 7.60 4.63 -6.93
N VAL A 98 8.12 5.77 -6.57
CA VAL A 98 7.54 6.62 -5.54
C VAL A 98 6.79 7.79 -6.16
N SER A 99 5.54 7.94 -5.80
CA SER A 99 4.75 9.14 -6.03
C SER A 99 5.19 10.17 -4.98
N TYR A 100 6.07 11.10 -5.36
CA TYR A 100 6.63 12.06 -4.42
C TYR A 100 5.59 13.03 -3.90
N SER A 101 5.66 13.28 -2.61
CA SER A 101 4.88 14.32 -1.95
C SER A 101 5.76 15.02 -0.89
N ALA A 102 5.53 16.31 -0.70
CA ALA A 102 6.22 17.08 0.33
C ALA A 102 5.80 16.67 1.77
N GLU A 103 4.73 15.91 1.91
CA GLU A 103 4.26 15.42 3.21
C GLU A 103 5.11 14.23 3.70
N GLN A 104 5.70 13.44 2.79
CA GLN A 104 6.51 12.27 3.12
C GLN A 104 7.84 12.23 2.32
N PRO A 105 8.71 13.24 2.47
CA PRO A 105 9.92 13.36 1.65
C PRO A 105 10.92 12.21 1.88
N GLN A 106 10.87 11.55 3.03
CA GLN A 106 11.72 10.41 3.38
C GLN A 106 11.49 9.19 2.46
N LEU A 107 10.29 9.08 1.88
CA LEU A 107 9.96 7.97 1.00
C LEU A 107 10.80 7.98 -0.29
N ALA A 108 11.27 9.15 -0.72
CA ALA A 108 12.13 9.29 -1.89
C ALA A 108 13.42 8.45 -1.82
N SER A 109 13.92 8.16 -0.61
CA SER A 109 15.12 7.32 -0.43
C SER A 109 14.90 5.85 -0.78
N HIS A 110 13.65 5.41 -0.90
CA HIS A 110 13.28 4.04 -1.29
C HIS A 110 13.04 3.89 -2.79
N ALA A 111 13.11 4.98 -3.57
CA ALA A 111 12.75 4.98 -4.98
C ALA A 111 13.91 4.59 -5.89
N ASP A 112 13.63 3.77 -6.88
CA ASP A 112 14.45 3.67 -8.11
C ASP A 112 14.00 4.73 -9.11
N ILE A 113 12.68 5.04 -9.10
CA ILE A 113 12.05 6.04 -9.94
C ILE A 113 11.21 6.95 -9.06
N LEU A 114 11.47 8.26 -9.13
CA LEU A 114 10.72 9.28 -8.42
C LEU A 114 9.80 10.01 -9.40
N CYS A 115 8.50 9.92 -9.16
CA CYS A 115 7.47 10.58 -9.96
C CYS A 115 6.92 11.80 -9.22
N ASP A 116 6.56 12.83 -9.95
CA ASP A 116 5.95 14.04 -9.38
C ASP A 116 4.45 13.80 -9.15
N GLY A 117 4.13 13.30 -7.97
CA GLY A 117 2.78 12.98 -7.56
C GLY A 117 2.08 11.89 -8.39
N PRO A 118 0.76 11.75 -8.21
CA PRO A 118 -0.03 10.73 -8.91
C PRO A 118 -0.04 10.89 -10.44
N GLU A 119 0.02 12.12 -10.94
CA GLU A 119 0.07 12.42 -12.38
C GLU A 119 1.38 11.92 -13.01
N GLY A 120 2.49 12.06 -12.29
CA GLY A 120 3.78 11.51 -12.70
C GLY A 120 3.77 9.98 -12.76
N VAL A 121 3.13 9.32 -11.80
CA VAL A 121 2.95 7.85 -11.82
C VAL A 121 2.08 7.43 -13.00
N ALA A 122 0.99 8.14 -13.28
CA ALA A 122 0.14 7.85 -14.44
C ALA A 122 0.92 7.96 -15.75
N ALA A 123 1.70 9.03 -15.93
CA ALA A 123 2.53 9.20 -17.13
C ALA A 123 3.59 8.10 -17.27
N PHE A 124 4.18 7.65 -16.17
CA PHE A 124 5.12 6.54 -16.15
C PHE A 124 4.45 5.22 -16.59
N LEU A 125 3.26 4.92 -16.09
CA LEU A 125 2.51 3.72 -16.45
C LEU A 125 2.07 3.74 -17.91
N ASP A 126 1.64 4.89 -18.44
CA ASP A 126 1.31 5.07 -19.86
C ASP A 126 2.52 4.82 -20.77
N GLU A 127 3.71 5.26 -20.35
CA GLU A 127 4.94 5.01 -21.11
C GLU A 127 5.29 3.51 -21.12
N ILE A 128 5.17 2.81 -19.99
CA ILE A 128 5.35 1.35 -19.94
C ILE A 128 4.36 0.66 -20.89
N ALA A 129 3.08 1.01 -20.82
CA ALA A 129 2.04 0.40 -21.64
C ALA A 129 2.33 0.56 -23.15
N ARG A 130 2.77 1.76 -23.58
CA ARG A 130 3.16 2.02 -24.97
C ARG A 130 4.35 1.17 -25.41
N ARG A 131 5.37 1.04 -24.57
CA ARG A 131 6.56 0.24 -24.91
C ARG A 131 6.26 -1.25 -25.00
N VAL A 132 5.46 -1.78 -24.08
CA VAL A 132 5.04 -3.18 -24.10
C VAL A 132 4.23 -3.48 -25.36
N ALA A 133 3.29 -2.61 -25.75
CA ALA A 133 2.49 -2.77 -26.95
C ALA A 133 3.35 -2.81 -28.23
N THR A 134 4.39 -1.98 -28.32
CA THR A 134 5.30 -1.94 -29.50
C THR A 134 6.28 -3.12 -29.58
N THR A 135 6.51 -3.84 -28.48
CA THR A 135 7.42 -4.99 -28.44
C THR A 135 6.71 -6.29 -28.78
N SER A 136 5.39 -6.28 -28.84
CA SER A 136 4.54 -7.48 -29.11
C SER A 136 4.17 -7.63 -30.59
N GLU A 137 4.65 -6.75 -31.48
CA GLU A 137 4.57 -6.83 -32.93
C GLU A 137 5.89 -7.39 -33.51
#